data_c4f89564c4ef7b44c6254a0e76139b1b
#
_entry.id   c4f89564c4ef7b44c6254a0e76139b1b
#
_cell.length_a   1.000
_cell.length_b   1.000
_cell.length_c   1.000
_cell.angle_alpha   90.00
_cell.angle_beta   90.00
_cell.angle_gamma   90.00
#
_symmetry.space_group_name_H-M   'P 1'
#
loop_
_entity.id
_entity.type
_entity.pdbx_description
1 polymer ?
#
loop_
_entity_poly.entity_id
_entity_poly.type
_entity_poly.pdbx_seq_one_letter_code
_entity_poly.pdbx_strand_id
1 'polypeptide(L)'
;MAATDLNTVRSTIEARLATELASSPSIPVVFNNMSFDSTTEDSFVQCVTSFGSGSYQTMGNASGTNSVVGLVLLNVFTEEGIGAGANFTICKRLRDLYNRITVSSVIFDSPIGPEILTSSPEGKFQTQIRITFEIFEDL
;
A
#
# COMPACT_ATOMS: atom_id res chain seq x y z
N MET A 1 -5.33 -20.44 -14.91
CA MET A 1 -4.88 -19.08 -14.49
C MET A 1 -3.37 -19.05 -14.55
N ALA A 2 -2.80 -17.99 -15.10
CA ALA A 2 -1.34 -17.86 -15.15
C ALA A 2 -0.78 -17.64 -13.74
N ALA A 3 0.41 -18.11 -13.49
CA ALA A 3 1.11 -17.87 -12.23
C ALA A 3 1.28 -16.36 -12.04
N THR A 4 1.01 -15.89 -10.84
CA THR A 4 1.14 -14.48 -10.51
C THR A 4 2.56 -14.20 -10.05
N ASP A 5 3.25 -13.33 -10.77
CA ASP A 5 4.61 -12.94 -10.42
C ASP A 5 4.58 -11.86 -9.32
N LEU A 6 5.36 -12.05 -8.27
CA LEU A 6 5.42 -11.10 -7.15
C LEU A 6 5.83 -9.69 -7.61
N ASN A 7 6.72 -9.61 -8.57
CA ASN A 7 7.14 -8.32 -9.11
C ASN A 7 6.01 -7.62 -9.86
N THR A 8 5.18 -8.37 -10.57
CA THR A 8 3.99 -7.83 -11.26
C THR A 8 2.97 -7.32 -10.25
N VAL A 9 2.76 -8.05 -9.15
CA VAL A 9 1.86 -7.62 -8.08
C VAL A 9 2.34 -6.31 -7.45
N ARG A 10 3.62 -6.25 -7.11
CA ARG A 10 4.22 -5.03 -6.57
C ARG A 10 4.05 -3.86 -7.55
N SER A 11 4.36 -4.08 -8.81
CA SER A 11 4.24 -3.05 -9.86
C SER A 11 2.81 -2.55 -10.00
N THR A 12 1.82 -3.44 -9.93
CA THR A 12 0.40 -3.08 -10.01
C THR A 12 0.01 -2.16 -8.85
N ILE A 13 0.42 -2.50 -7.64
CA ILE A 13 0.12 -1.71 -6.46
C ILE A 13 0.78 -0.33 -6.54
N GLU A 14 2.06 -0.31 -6.87
CA GLU A 14 2.84 0.94 -6.91
C GLU A 14 2.38 1.87 -8.03
N ALA A 15 2.06 1.33 -9.20
CA ALA A 15 1.59 2.12 -10.33
C ALA A 15 0.26 2.80 -10.03
N ARG A 16 -0.66 2.09 -9.38
CA ARG A 16 -1.95 2.66 -9.00
C ARG A 16 -1.78 3.82 -8.03
N LEU A 17 -0.91 3.66 -7.04
CA LEU A 17 -0.62 4.71 -6.07
C LEU A 17 0.07 5.91 -6.72
N ALA A 18 1.07 5.67 -7.55
CA ALA A 18 1.79 6.73 -8.24
C ALA A 18 0.88 7.56 -9.15
N THR A 19 -0.03 6.89 -9.87
CA THR A 19 -0.99 7.56 -10.74
C THR A 19 -1.94 8.45 -9.95
N GLU A 20 -2.45 7.97 -8.82
CA GLU A 20 -3.37 8.74 -7.97
C GLU A 20 -2.68 9.97 -7.38
N LEU A 21 -1.45 9.82 -6.91
CA LEU A 21 -0.73 10.88 -6.23
C LEU A 21 0.08 11.78 -7.17
N ALA A 22 -0.04 11.58 -8.47
CA ALA A 22 0.66 12.42 -9.46
C ALA A 22 0.03 13.80 -9.60
N SER A 23 -1.26 13.95 -9.24
CA SER A 23 -1.98 15.21 -9.41
C SER A 23 -3.12 15.33 -8.40
N SER A 24 -3.66 16.54 -8.27
CA SER A 24 -4.91 16.90 -7.57
C SER A 24 -4.92 16.69 -6.06
N PRO A 25 -3.94 17.11 -5.30
CA PRO A 25 -2.61 17.63 -5.58
C PRO A 25 -1.57 16.52 -5.77
N SER A 26 -0.43 16.89 -6.34
CA SER A 26 0.71 16.00 -6.45
C SER A 26 1.36 15.80 -5.07
N ILE A 27 1.60 14.55 -4.71
CA ILE A 27 2.22 14.19 -3.43
C ILE A 27 3.36 13.21 -3.72
N PRO A 28 4.59 13.46 -3.23
CA PRO A 28 5.70 12.54 -3.41
C PRO A 28 5.42 11.18 -2.80
N VAL A 29 5.84 10.12 -3.48
CA VAL A 29 5.67 8.73 -3.04
C VAL A 29 7.02 8.05 -2.98
N VAL A 30 7.29 7.37 -1.87
CA VAL A 30 8.50 6.57 -1.68
C VAL A 30 8.10 5.10 -1.63
N PHE A 31 8.74 4.28 -2.46
CA PHE A 31 8.51 2.84 -2.49
C PHE A 31 9.63 2.08 -1.80
N ASN A 32 9.46 0.76 -1.69
CA ASN A 32 10.48 -0.11 -1.09
C ASN A 32 11.83 0.08 -1.77
N ASN A 33 12.87 0.15 -0.94
CA ASN A 33 14.26 0.18 -1.42
C ASN A 33 14.56 1.39 -2.33
N MET A 34 13.94 2.54 -2.02
CA MET A 34 14.21 3.79 -2.73
C MET A 34 14.74 4.83 -1.74
N SER A 35 15.70 5.63 -2.20
CA SER A 35 16.21 6.76 -1.42
C SER A 35 15.26 7.95 -1.51
N PHE A 36 15.07 8.64 -0.39
CA PHE A 36 14.21 9.81 -0.35
C PHE A 36 14.68 10.78 0.74
N ASP A 37 14.77 12.06 0.40
CA ASP A 37 15.10 13.10 1.36
C ASP A 37 13.81 13.73 1.91
N SER A 38 13.40 13.30 3.09
CA SER A 38 12.18 13.76 3.73
C SER A 38 12.28 15.18 4.27
N THR A 39 13.47 15.75 4.35
CA THR A 39 13.66 17.11 4.89
C THR A 39 13.23 18.20 3.92
N THR A 40 13.12 17.88 2.63
CA THR A 40 12.75 18.84 1.58
C THR A 40 11.25 18.84 1.28
N GLU A 41 10.50 17.90 1.83
CA GLU A 41 9.07 17.73 1.53
C GLU A 41 8.22 17.91 2.77
N ASP A 42 7.16 18.71 2.67
CA ASP A 42 6.22 18.92 3.77
C ASP A 42 5.32 17.69 3.95
N SER A 43 4.92 17.07 2.87
CA SER A 43 4.03 15.90 2.88
C SER A 43 4.55 14.85 1.91
N PHE A 44 4.50 13.59 2.31
CA PHE A 44 4.83 12.48 1.41
C PHE A 44 4.18 11.19 1.91
N VAL A 45 4.13 10.21 1.03
CA VAL A 45 3.56 8.88 1.33
C VAL A 45 4.64 7.83 1.10
N GLN A 46 4.80 6.94 2.06
CA GLN A 46 5.68 5.80 1.93
C GLN A 46 4.83 4.54 1.74
N CYS A 47 5.13 3.79 0.70
CA CYS A 47 4.43 2.54 0.39
C CYS A 47 5.36 1.36 0.62
N VAL A 48 4.95 0.44 1.49
CA VAL A 48 5.68 -0.79 1.77
C VAL A 48 4.78 -1.96 1.42
N THR A 49 5.26 -2.82 0.53
CA THR A 49 4.53 -4.03 0.13
C THR A 49 5.28 -5.25 0.65
N SER A 50 4.56 -6.14 1.33
CA SER A 50 5.13 -7.38 1.82
C SER A 50 4.18 -8.54 1.53
N PHE A 51 4.75 -9.74 1.46
CA PHE A 51 3.99 -10.96 1.17
C PHE A 51 4.05 -11.88 2.39
N GLY A 52 2.90 -12.45 2.70
CA GLY A 52 2.79 -13.38 3.82
C GLY A 52 2.81 -14.83 3.35
N SER A 53 2.25 -15.70 4.20
CA SER A 53 2.21 -17.13 3.91
C SER A 53 1.16 -17.47 2.88
N GLY A 54 1.41 -18.55 2.14
CA GLY A 54 0.45 -19.09 1.19
C GLY A 54 -0.26 -20.32 1.73
N SER A 55 -1.39 -20.64 1.14
CA SER A 55 -2.13 -21.87 1.45
C SER A 55 -2.82 -22.38 0.20
N TYR A 56 -3.05 -23.69 0.16
CA TYR A 56 -3.75 -24.32 -0.96
C TYR A 56 -5.21 -23.87 -1.00
N GLN A 57 -5.68 -23.50 -2.16
CA GLN A 57 -7.09 -23.21 -2.40
C GLN A 57 -7.82 -24.41 -3.01
N THR A 58 -7.08 -25.28 -3.70
CA THR A 58 -7.63 -26.48 -4.31
C THR A 58 -6.88 -27.71 -3.81
N MET A 59 -7.53 -28.87 -3.85
CA MET A 59 -6.92 -30.13 -3.46
C MET A 59 -6.11 -30.75 -4.61
N GLY A 60 -5.49 -29.90 -5.38
CA GLY A 60 -4.57 -30.35 -6.41
C GLY A 60 -3.18 -30.53 -5.84
N ASN A 61 -2.38 -31.31 -6.52
CA ASN A 61 -0.97 -31.43 -6.21
C ASN A 61 -0.20 -30.31 -6.90
N ALA A 62 0.82 -30.60 -7.68
CA ALA A 62 1.63 -29.60 -8.39
C ALA A 62 0.85 -28.75 -9.39
N SER A 63 -0.37 -29.13 -9.76
CA SER A 63 -1.21 -28.34 -10.67
C SER A 63 -2.34 -27.61 -9.94
N GLY A 64 -2.34 -27.58 -8.62
CA GLY A 64 -3.33 -26.85 -7.83
C GLY A 64 -3.09 -25.36 -7.80
N THR A 65 -4.00 -24.64 -7.15
CA THR A 65 -3.91 -23.20 -6.96
C THR A 65 -3.56 -22.88 -5.51
N ASN A 66 -2.64 -21.97 -5.32
CA ASN A 66 -2.19 -21.50 -4.02
C ASN A 66 -2.68 -20.06 -3.80
N SER A 67 -3.16 -19.78 -2.60
CA SER A 67 -3.54 -18.43 -2.18
C SER A 67 -2.41 -17.82 -1.37
N VAL A 68 -1.99 -16.61 -1.71
CA VAL A 68 -0.97 -15.89 -0.98
C VAL A 68 -1.57 -14.59 -0.48
N VAL A 69 -1.43 -14.32 0.82
CA VAL A 69 -1.91 -13.09 1.44
C VAL A 69 -0.74 -12.14 1.60
N GLY A 70 -0.98 -10.87 1.28
CA GLY A 70 0.03 -9.85 1.44
C GLY A 70 -0.51 -8.63 2.18
N LEU A 71 0.37 -7.68 2.41
CA LEU A 71 0.06 -6.47 3.15
C LEU A 71 0.72 -5.27 2.48
N VAL A 72 -0.08 -4.23 2.29
CA VAL A 72 0.42 -2.92 1.87
C VAL A 72 0.30 -1.97 3.05
N LEU A 73 1.41 -1.39 3.46
CA LEU A 73 1.45 -0.35 4.48
C LEU A 73 1.65 1.00 3.79
N LEU A 74 0.72 1.90 4.01
CA LEU A 74 0.81 3.27 3.49
C LEU A 74 1.04 4.20 4.67
N ASN A 75 2.25 4.71 4.80
CA ASN A 75 2.61 5.68 5.83
C ASN A 75 2.47 7.07 5.25
N VAL A 76 1.58 7.87 5.84
CA VAL A 76 1.31 9.23 5.38
C VAL A 76 1.98 10.19 6.34
N PHE A 77 2.88 11.02 5.81
CA PHE A 77 3.64 11.99 6.60
C PHE A 77 3.19 13.40 6.20
N THR A 78 2.89 14.21 7.19
CA THR A 78 2.60 15.63 6.99
C THR A 78 3.39 16.44 7.99
N GLU A 79 3.38 17.76 7.83
CA GLU A 79 4.12 18.67 8.71
C GLU A 79 3.56 18.63 10.12
N GLU A 80 4.46 18.54 11.11
CA GLU A 80 4.08 18.59 12.51
C GLU A 80 3.57 19.99 12.90
N GLY A 81 2.55 20.02 13.74
CA GLY A 81 2.05 21.28 14.30
C GLY A 81 0.91 21.94 13.54
N ILE A 82 0.53 21.39 12.37
CA ILE A 82 -0.58 21.95 11.57
C ILE A 82 -1.91 21.23 11.81
N GLY A 83 -1.93 20.27 12.73
CA GLY A 83 -3.11 19.44 12.99
C GLY A 83 -3.19 18.24 12.06
N ALA A 84 -4.24 17.44 12.24
CA ALA A 84 -4.39 16.17 11.54
C ALA A 84 -5.20 16.27 10.23
N GLY A 85 -5.80 17.42 9.95
CA GLY A 85 -6.73 17.56 8.82
C GLY A 85 -6.13 17.23 7.46
N ALA A 86 -4.97 17.81 7.16
CA ALA A 86 -4.28 17.56 5.89
C ALA A 86 -3.89 16.09 5.74
N ASN A 87 -3.41 15.48 6.82
CA ASN A 87 -3.03 14.08 6.83
C ASN A 87 -4.24 13.18 6.56
N PHE A 88 -5.35 13.42 7.25
CA PHE A 88 -6.56 12.60 7.09
C PHE A 88 -7.22 12.78 5.72
N THR A 89 -7.05 13.93 5.09
CA THR A 89 -7.50 14.14 3.71
C THR A 89 -6.76 13.21 2.75
N ILE A 90 -5.44 13.12 2.91
CA ILE A 90 -4.63 12.19 2.12
C ILE A 90 -5.03 10.75 2.41
N CYS A 91 -5.23 10.40 3.68
CA CYS A 91 -5.64 9.06 4.08
C CYS A 91 -6.96 8.66 3.44
N LYS A 92 -7.92 9.57 3.34
CA LYS A 92 -9.21 9.29 2.70
C LYS A 92 -9.03 8.97 1.22
N ARG A 93 -8.17 9.71 0.52
CA ARG A 93 -7.83 9.42 -0.88
C ARG A 93 -7.30 8.01 -1.03
N LEU A 94 -6.36 7.63 -0.16
CA LEU A 94 -5.71 6.32 -0.24
C LEU A 94 -6.67 5.18 0.11
N ARG A 95 -7.52 5.38 1.11
CA ARG A 95 -8.53 4.39 1.47
C ARG A 95 -9.50 4.14 0.31
N ASP A 96 -9.97 5.20 -0.33
CA ASP A 96 -10.90 5.08 -1.44
C ASP A 96 -10.25 4.42 -2.65
N LEU A 97 -8.95 4.63 -2.82
CA LEU A 97 -8.21 4.05 -3.95
C LEU A 97 -8.17 2.52 -3.92
N TYR A 98 -8.08 1.93 -2.73
CA TYR A 98 -7.88 0.49 -2.57
C TYR A 98 -9.04 -0.23 -1.89
N ASN A 99 -10.17 0.44 -1.65
CA ASN A 99 -11.25 -0.14 -0.85
C ASN A 99 -11.97 -1.25 -1.59
N ARG A 100 -11.74 -2.51 -1.19
CA ARG A 100 -12.46 -3.70 -1.67
C ARG A 100 -12.52 -3.82 -3.19
N ILE A 101 -11.42 -3.56 -3.86
CA ILE A 101 -11.35 -3.62 -5.31
C ILE A 101 -10.44 -4.75 -5.75
N THR A 102 -10.57 -5.14 -7.02
CA THR A 102 -9.67 -6.10 -7.67
C THR A 102 -8.99 -5.40 -8.85
N VAL A 103 -7.67 -5.43 -8.86
CA VAL A 103 -6.87 -4.83 -9.93
C VAL A 103 -5.88 -5.87 -10.42
N SER A 104 -5.98 -6.24 -11.69
CA SER A 104 -5.02 -7.19 -12.33
C SER A 104 -4.75 -8.43 -11.49
N SER A 105 -5.79 -9.10 -11.01
CA SER A 105 -5.72 -10.32 -10.19
C SER A 105 -5.29 -10.09 -8.73
N VAL A 106 -5.08 -8.86 -8.31
CA VAL A 106 -4.83 -8.53 -6.90
C VAL A 106 -6.15 -8.12 -6.26
N ILE A 107 -6.56 -8.85 -5.24
CA ILE A 107 -7.84 -8.63 -4.55
C ILE A 107 -7.56 -7.91 -3.24
N PHE A 108 -8.04 -6.66 -3.14
CA PHE A 108 -7.82 -5.84 -1.95
C PHE A 108 -9.01 -5.92 -1.01
N ASP A 109 -8.71 -6.01 0.29
CA ASP A 109 -9.72 -5.91 1.34
C ASP A 109 -9.96 -4.45 1.72
N SER A 110 -10.91 -4.23 2.64
CA SER A 110 -11.17 -2.89 3.15
C SER A 110 -9.96 -2.38 3.94
N PRO A 111 -9.47 -1.17 3.65
CA PRO A 111 -8.34 -0.62 4.38
C PRO A 111 -8.64 -0.41 5.88
N ILE A 112 -7.62 -0.55 6.70
CA ILE A 112 -7.68 -0.35 8.15
C ILE A 112 -6.85 0.89 8.48
N GLY A 113 -7.41 1.77 9.28
CA GLY A 113 -6.76 3.02 9.66
C GLY A 113 -7.46 4.22 9.06
N PRO A 114 -6.89 5.42 9.17
CA PRO A 114 -5.52 5.73 9.58
C PRO A 114 -5.29 5.52 11.08
N GLU A 115 -4.12 5.00 11.42
CA GLU A 115 -3.66 4.83 12.78
C GLU A 115 -2.53 5.81 13.04
N ILE A 116 -2.61 6.56 14.13
CA ILE A 116 -1.59 7.56 14.47
C ILE A 116 -0.39 6.86 15.09
N LEU A 117 0.80 7.10 14.52
CA LEU A 117 2.04 6.55 15.04
C LEU A 117 2.78 7.61 15.85
N THR A 118 3.30 7.21 17.01
CA THR A 118 3.98 8.12 17.94
C THR A 118 5.48 8.25 17.68
N SER A 119 6.08 7.31 16.96
CA SER A 119 7.52 7.31 16.65
C SER A 119 7.77 7.84 15.24
N SER A 120 7.27 9.03 14.96
CA SER A 120 7.46 9.67 13.66
C SER A 120 8.84 10.29 13.53
N PRO A 121 9.35 10.47 12.29
CA PRO A 121 10.54 11.29 12.08
C PRO A 121 10.36 12.69 12.64
N GLU A 122 11.45 13.31 13.05
CA GLU A 122 11.41 14.67 13.59
C GLU A 122 10.76 15.65 12.60
N GLY A 123 9.84 16.46 13.10
CA GLY A 123 9.14 17.45 12.30
C GLY A 123 7.98 16.90 11.48
N LYS A 124 7.65 15.62 11.63
CA LYS A 124 6.58 14.98 10.85
C LYS A 124 5.50 14.38 11.75
N PHE A 125 4.28 14.44 11.27
CA PHE A 125 3.13 13.73 11.84
C PHE A 125 2.84 12.54 10.95
N GLN A 126 2.84 11.34 11.51
CA GLN A 126 2.72 10.11 10.74
C GLN A 126 1.45 9.34 11.09
N THR A 127 0.73 8.93 10.05
CA THR A 127 -0.35 7.95 10.17
C THR A 127 -0.06 6.76 9.26
N GLN A 128 -0.69 5.63 9.56
CA GLN A 128 -0.49 4.40 8.80
C GLN A 128 -1.82 3.78 8.41
N ILE A 129 -1.93 3.39 7.15
CA ILE A 129 -3.07 2.63 6.63
C ILE A 129 -2.56 1.25 6.27
N ARG A 130 -3.30 0.22 6.68
CA ARG A 130 -2.99 -1.18 6.36
C ARG A 130 -4.01 -1.69 5.40
N ILE A 131 -3.55 -2.31 4.33
CA ILE A 131 -4.43 -2.90 3.32
C ILE A 131 -3.94 -4.32 3.09
N THR A 132 -4.77 -5.30 3.43
CA THR A 132 -4.45 -6.69 3.10
C THR A 132 -4.93 -6.98 1.70
N PHE A 133 -4.18 -7.83 1.01
CA PHE A 133 -4.57 -8.27 -0.33
C PHE A 133 -4.33 -9.76 -0.46
N GLU A 134 -4.98 -10.35 -1.45
CA GLU A 134 -4.85 -11.76 -1.75
C GLU A 134 -4.56 -11.92 -3.22
N ILE A 135 -3.67 -12.83 -3.54
CA ILE A 135 -3.38 -13.23 -4.91
C ILE A 135 -3.45 -14.73 -5.00
N PHE A 136 -3.67 -15.24 -6.20
CA PHE A 136 -3.65 -16.66 -6.49
C PHE A 136 -2.52 -16.96 -7.45
N GLU A 137 -1.79 -18.03 -7.17
CA GLU A 137 -0.71 -18.49 -8.05
C GLU A 137 -0.90 -19.95 -8.39
N ASP A 138 -0.57 -20.32 -9.62
CA ASP A 138 -0.59 -21.72 -10.05
C ASP A 138 0.67 -22.42 -9.57
N LEU A 139 0.50 -23.64 -9.11
CA LEU A 139 1.61 -24.45 -8.63
C LEU A 139 2.24 -25.28 -9.75
#